data_ff8883309d09cf377285b786967646cc
#
_entry.id   ff8883309d09cf377285b786967646cc
#
_cell.length_a   1.000
_cell.length_b   1.000
_cell.length_c   1.000
_cell.angle_alpha   90.00
_cell.angle_beta   90.00
_cell.angle_gamma   90.00
#
_symmetry.space_group_name_H-M   'P 1'
#
loop_
_entity.id
_entity.type
_entity.pdbx_description
1 polymer ?
#
loop_
_entity_poly.entity_id
_entity_poly.type
_entity_poly.pdbx_seq_one_letter_code
_entity_poly.pdbx_strand_id
1 'polypeptide(L)'
;MNKVVTLLALTALISGCKTLGEPQLQSSKNQLPDARCVSIYKQPSISAREVEEIRYLSTQYVNCAVVLGLMYEHGHGVAQDFPKARGLYESMVGRDPSVYSRLGAMAENGVGGPVDLVAARDFYQRSVVNPGHADAEFKVAEFLEFGKGGPQDLQGALKYYLSSANGVDGALSGLQRLRSRGVTMTTAQQARYNEIFESDVRYRLRNRALAIEETLKKERMTARDSQPVTVQLEGIPGVPVPTISLVQSSGNSAVDQKVLQGYADYRFPAEPILPPEQKTYWIRSTVMTDGKTDLQRMAELISK
;
A
#
# COMPACT_ATOMS: atom_id res chain seq x y z
N MET A 1 -81.82 17.64 -17.43
CA MET A 1 -82.47 18.29 -16.20
C MET A 1 -81.40 18.48 -15.14
N ASN A 2 -81.21 19.68 -14.82
CA ASN A 2 -80.22 20.32 -13.94
C ASN A 2 -80.14 19.77 -12.53
N LYS A 3 -78.98 19.83 -11.92
CA LYS A 3 -78.82 20.56 -10.66
C LYS A 3 -77.34 20.92 -10.38
N VAL A 4 -77.08 22.20 -10.44
CA VAL A 4 -75.93 22.91 -9.92
C VAL A 4 -76.01 22.83 -8.36
N VAL A 5 -74.91 22.45 -7.70
CA VAL A 5 -74.73 22.65 -6.26
C VAL A 5 -73.43 23.40 -6.07
N THR A 6 -73.56 24.63 -5.70
CA THR A 6 -72.58 25.58 -5.23
C THR A 6 -72.13 25.16 -3.81
N LEU A 7 -70.81 24.99 -3.56
CA LEU A 7 -70.30 24.82 -2.21
C LEU A 7 -69.35 25.94 -1.88
N LEU A 8 -69.70 26.63 -0.80
CA LEU A 8 -69.00 27.77 -0.21
C LEU A 8 -67.62 27.42 0.32
N ALA A 9 -66.70 28.34 0.11
CA ALA A 9 -65.39 28.39 0.75
C ALA A 9 -65.50 28.61 2.25
N LEU A 10 -64.84 27.79 3.03
CA LEU A 10 -64.56 28.09 4.46
C LEU A 10 -63.04 28.19 4.63
N THR A 11 -62.55 29.42 4.76
CA THR A 11 -61.16 29.74 5.15
C THR A 11 -60.99 29.51 6.64
N ALA A 12 -60.20 28.51 6.95
CA ALA A 12 -59.69 28.34 8.32
C ALA A 12 -58.21 28.75 8.36
N LEU A 13 -57.94 29.87 8.95
CA LEU A 13 -56.62 30.32 9.39
C LEU A 13 -56.17 29.41 10.53
N ILE A 14 -55.19 28.55 10.26
CA ILE A 14 -54.43 27.87 11.32
C ILE A 14 -53.04 28.50 11.35
N SER A 15 -52.84 29.21 12.46
CA SER A 15 -51.60 29.88 12.86
C SER A 15 -50.45 28.90 13.06
N GLY A 16 -49.26 29.32 12.66
CA GLY A 16 -48.03 28.55 12.56
C GLY A 16 -47.58 27.79 13.80
N CYS A 17 -47.23 26.54 13.54
CA CYS A 17 -46.13 25.90 14.21
C CYS A 17 -45.04 25.71 13.16
N LYS A 18 -43.94 26.47 13.28
CA LYS A 18 -42.70 26.18 12.59
C LYS A 18 -42.15 24.88 13.19
N THR A 19 -42.48 23.77 12.58
CA THR A 19 -41.67 22.56 12.73
C THR A 19 -40.30 22.87 12.14
N LEU A 20 -39.26 22.78 12.98
CA LEU A 20 -37.87 22.77 12.56
C LEU A 20 -37.75 21.69 11.48
N GLY A 21 -37.55 22.13 10.23
CA GLY A 21 -37.44 21.24 9.10
C GLY A 21 -36.32 20.26 9.33
N GLU A 22 -36.62 18.97 9.18
CA GLU A 22 -35.65 17.96 8.93
C GLU A 22 -34.72 18.45 7.81
N PRO A 23 -33.40 18.33 7.98
CA PRO A 23 -32.46 18.70 6.91
C PRO A 23 -32.78 17.85 5.69
N GLN A 24 -33.35 18.48 4.66
CA GLN A 24 -33.54 17.85 3.36
C GLN A 24 -32.15 17.49 2.81
N LEU A 25 -31.75 16.24 3.04
CA LEU A 25 -30.62 15.62 2.38
C LEU A 25 -30.91 15.53 0.88
N GLN A 26 -30.55 16.58 0.13
CA GLN A 26 -30.36 16.46 -1.31
C GLN A 26 -29.06 15.70 -1.57
N SER A 27 -29.06 14.42 -1.22
CA SER A 27 -28.07 13.45 -1.65
C SER A 27 -28.22 13.27 -3.16
N SER A 28 -27.11 13.29 -3.87
CA SER A 28 -27.02 12.72 -5.21
C SER A 28 -27.57 11.29 -5.16
N LYS A 29 -28.74 11.05 -5.76
CA LYS A 29 -29.65 9.91 -5.54
C LYS A 29 -29.12 8.52 -5.93
N ASN A 30 -27.79 8.30 -6.09
CA ASN A 30 -27.23 7.04 -6.59
C ASN A 30 -25.94 6.54 -5.91
N GLN A 31 -25.48 7.15 -4.81
CA GLN A 31 -24.32 6.60 -4.10
C GLN A 31 -24.77 5.81 -2.87
N LEU A 32 -24.24 4.58 -2.73
CA LEU A 32 -24.37 3.81 -1.48
C LEU A 32 -23.82 4.67 -0.31
N PRO A 33 -24.46 4.66 0.88
CA PRO A 33 -24.03 5.50 2.02
C PRO A 33 -22.56 5.35 2.39
N ASP A 34 -22.02 4.14 2.31
CA ASP A 34 -20.59 3.86 2.55
C ASP A 34 -19.68 4.61 1.56
N ALA A 35 -20.02 4.63 0.27
CA ALA A 35 -19.27 5.36 -0.76
C ALA A 35 -19.36 6.88 -0.53
N ARG A 36 -20.49 7.37 0.00
CA ARG A 36 -20.68 8.78 0.33
C ARG A 36 -19.74 9.23 1.45
N CYS A 37 -19.62 8.46 2.54
CA CYS A 37 -18.70 8.77 3.63
C CYS A 37 -17.24 8.84 3.17
N VAL A 38 -16.81 7.88 2.35
CA VAL A 38 -15.47 7.88 1.77
C VAL A 38 -15.26 9.07 0.82
N SER A 39 -16.28 9.41 0.02
CA SER A 39 -16.22 10.56 -0.90
C SER A 39 -16.07 11.89 -0.15
N ILE A 40 -16.81 12.09 0.96
CA ILE A 40 -16.67 13.26 1.80
C ILE A 40 -15.26 13.34 2.40
N TYR A 41 -14.77 12.22 2.96
CA TYR A 41 -13.45 12.18 3.58
C TYR A 41 -12.30 12.52 2.63
N LYS A 42 -12.42 12.18 1.34
CA LYS A 42 -11.41 12.49 0.30
C LYS A 42 -11.37 13.95 -0.13
N GLN A 43 -12.33 14.78 0.29
CA GLN A 43 -12.32 16.20 -0.04
C GLN A 43 -11.18 16.94 0.68
N PRO A 44 -10.62 18.00 0.11
CA PRO A 44 -9.56 18.77 0.78
C PRO A 44 -10.07 19.50 2.04
N SER A 45 -11.37 19.79 2.12
CA SER A 45 -12.03 20.37 3.28
C SER A 45 -13.42 19.79 3.44
N ILE A 46 -13.85 19.56 4.68
CA ILE A 46 -15.16 19.00 5.03
C ILE A 46 -15.96 20.07 5.76
N SER A 47 -17.17 20.37 5.27
CA SER A 47 -18.07 21.33 5.90
C SER A 47 -18.70 20.78 7.18
N ALA A 48 -19.14 21.66 8.09
CA ALA A 48 -19.84 21.25 9.31
C ALA A 48 -21.08 20.38 9.03
N ARG A 49 -21.80 20.65 7.92
CA ARG A 49 -22.95 19.85 7.50
C ARG A 49 -22.55 18.43 7.11
N GLU A 50 -21.45 18.28 6.39
CA GLU A 50 -20.93 16.96 6.00
C GLU A 50 -20.40 16.17 7.19
N VAL A 51 -19.82 16.85 8.18
CA VAL A 51 -19.45 16.21 9.46
C VAL A 51 -20.68 15.63 10.16
N GLU A 52 -21.78 16.39 10.25
CA GLU A 52 -23.03 15.88 10.83
C GLU A 52 -23.65 14.76 10.01
N GLU A 53 -23.56 14.82 8.67
CA GLU A 53 -23.97 13.74 7.79
C GLU A 53 -23.19 12.45 8.10
N ILE A 54 -21.86 12.52 8.21
CA ILE A 54 -21.02 11.35 8.56
C ILE A 54 -21.36 10.86 9.97
N ARG A 55 -21.55 11.74 10.95
CA ARG A 55 -21.97 11.34 12.31
C ARG A 55 -23.27 10.54 12.30
N TYR A 56 -24.26 11.01 11.57
CA TYR A 56 -25.53 10.31 11.43
C TYR A 56 -25.36 8.96 10.75
N LEU A 57 -24.65 8.91 9.60
CA LEU A 57 -24.41 7.68 8.86
C LEU A 57 -23.55 6.68 9.65
N SER A 58 -22.62 7.14 10.47
CA SER A 58 -21.78 6.27 11.30
C SER A 58 -22.53 5.42 12.32
N THR A 59 -23.75 5.81 12.70
CA THR A 59 -24.60 5.02 13.58
C THR A 59 -25.23 3.81 12.86
N GLN A 60 -25.26 3.81 11.54
CA GLN A 60 -25.94 2.81 10.73
C GLN A 60 -24.98 1.99 9.87
N TYR A 61 -23.89 2.59 9.39
CA TYR A 61 -22.96 2.01 8.45
C TYR A 61 -21.55 1.91 9.04
N VAL A 62 -20.99 0.69 9.01
CA VAL A 62 -19.68 0.38 9.59
C VAL A 62 -18.57 1.21 8.94
N ASN A 63 -18.57 1.31 7.60
CA ASN A 63 -17.55 2.11 6.90
C ASN A 63 -17.61 3.59 7.26
N CYS A 64 -18.80 4.15 7.48
CA CYS A 64 -18.96 5.52 7.94
C CYS A 64 -18.43 5.72 9.37
N ALA A 65 -18.59 4.73 10.25
CA ALA A 65 -18.01 4.77 11.59
C ALA A 65 -16.47 4.73 11.54
N VAL A 66 -15.90 3.91 10.65
CA VAL A 66 -14.45 3.89 10.40
C VAL A 66 -13.97 5.24 9.86
N VAL A 67 -14.70 5.83 8.91
CA VAL A 67 -14.39 7.17 8.37
C VAL A 67 -14.44 8.23 9.46
N LEU A 68 -15.43 8.23 10.33
CA LEU A 68 -15.51 9.16 11.46
C LEU A 68 -14.33 8.98 12.43
N GLY A 69 -13.89 7.73 12.66
CA GLY A 69 -12.67 7.42 13.40
C GLY A 69 -11.43 8.05 12.76
N LEU A 70 -11.28 7.91 11.43
CA LEU A 70 -10.20 8.55 10.65
C LEU A 70 -10.23 10.07 10.75
N MET A 71 -11.41 10.67 10.71
CA MET A 71 -11.57 12.13 10.85
C MET A 71 -11.04 12.60 12.22
N TYR A 72 -11.37 11.90 13.30
CA TYR A 72 -10.81 12.22 14.63
C TYR A 72 -9.33 11.90 14.75
N GLU A 73 -8.85 10.82 14.13
CA GLU A 73 -7.43 10.45 14.13
C GLU A 73 -6.56 11.52 13.44
N HIS A 74 -7.03 12.05 12.31
CA HIS A 74 -6.25 12.99 11.49
C HIS A 74 -6.63 14.46 11.72
N GLY A 75 -7.69 14.76 12.46
CA GLY A 75 -8.19 16.12 12.61
C GLY A 75 -8.81 16.68 11.32
N HIS A 76 -9.35 15.79 10.46
CA HIS A 76 -9.88 16.18 9.15
C HIS A 76 -11.38 16.49 9.22
N GLY A 77 -11.74 17.76 9.11
CA GLY A 77 -13.10 18.26 9.28
C GLY A 77 -13.60 18.36 10.73
N VAL A 78 -12.86 17.80 11.68
CA VAL A 78 -13.09 17.88 13.13
C VAL A 78 -11.78 18.16 13.85
N ALA A 79 -11.82 18.62 15.10
CA ALA A 79 -10.62 18.67 15.93
C ALA A 79 -10.07 17.24 16.15
N GLN A 80 -8.75 17.09 16.07
CA GLN A 80 -8.10 15.80 16.34
C GLN A 80 -8.43 15.32 17.77
N ASP A 81 -8.82 14.04 17.87
CA ASP A 81 -9.21 13.42 19.14
C ASP A 81 -8.94 11.91 19.10
N PHE A 82 -7.72 11.52 19.47
CA PHE A 82 -7.30 10.12 19.45
C PHE A 82 -8.15 9.21 20.36
N PRO A 83 -8.56 9.61 21.58
CA PRO A 83 -9.46 8.81 22.39
C PRO A 83 -10.80 8.53 21.70
N LYS A 84 -11.40 9.52 21.02
CA LYS A 84 -12.64 9.30 20.27
C LYS A 84 -12.42 8.41 19.06
N ALA A 85 -11.32 8.58 18.32
CA ALA A 85 -10.96 7.71 17.21
C ALA A 85 -10.86 6.26 17.68
N ARG A 86 -10.10 6.03 18.77
CA ARG A 86 -9.95 4.70 19.37
C ARG A 86 -11.27 4.08 19.79
N GLY A 87 -12.12 4.82 20.51
CA GLY A 87 -13.44 4.33 20.94
C GLY A 87 -14.34 3.95 19.75
N LEU A 88 -14.28 4.70 18.64
CA LEU A 88 -14.99 4.34 17.41
C LEU A 88 -14.47 3.03 16.83
N TYR A 89 -13.15 2.87 16.70
CA TYR A 89 -12.56 1.61 16.20
C TYR A 89 -12.88 0.43 17.11
N GLU A 90 -12.79 0.58 18.44
CA GLU A 90 -13.16 -0.45 19.40
C GLU A 90 -14.64 -0.88 19.27
N SER A 91 -15.54 0.06 18.98
CA SER A 91 -16.96 -0.24 18.76
C SER A 91 -17.22 -1.05 17.46
N MET A 92 -16.25 -1.09 16.54
CA MET A 92 -16.32 -1.83 15.28
C MET A 92 -15.61 -3.20 15.34
N VAL A 93 -14.95 -3.53 16.46
CA VAL A 93 -14.32 -4.83 16.68
C VAL A 93 -15.34 -5.96 16.44
N GLY A 94 -14.95 -6.95 15.63
CA GLY A 94 -15.82 -8.05 15.22
C GLY A 94 -16.80 -7.74 14.08
N ARG A 95 -16.89 -6.48 13.65
CA ARG A 95 -17.74 -6.04 12.54
C ARG A 95 -16.93 -5.65 11.30
N ASP A 96 -15.74 -5.08 11.49
CA ASP A 96 -14.83 -4.69 10.42
C ASP A 96 -13.38 -5.09 10.78
N PRO A 97 -12.79 -6.06 10.05
CA PRO A 97 -11.40 -6.48 10.30
C PRO A 97 -10.35 -5.38 10.12
N SER A 98 -10.64 -4.34 9.33
CA SER A 98 -9.69 -3.25 9.07
C SER A 98 -9.36 -2.42 10.30
N VAL A 99 -10.25 -2.39 11.31
CA VAL A 99 -10.01 -1.64 12.55
C VAL A 99 -8.93 -2.27 13.42
N TYR A 100 -8.70 -3.58 13.30
CA TYR A 100 -7.68 -4.26 14.09
C TYR A 100 -6.27 -3.74 13.81
N SER A 101 -5.90 -3.50 12.54
CA SER A 101 -4.59 -2.92 12.21
C SER A 101 -4.41 -1.54 12.81
N ARG A 102 -5.47 -0.72 12.83
CA ARG A 102 -5.44 0.62 13.43
C ARG A 102 -5.30 0.56 14.94
N LEU A 103 -6.12 -0.27 15.60
CA LEU A 103 -6.02 -0.47 17.04
C LEU A 103 -4.65 -1.04 17.43
N GLY A 104 -4.09 -1.93 16.60
CA GLY A 104 -2.72 -2.42 16.76
C GLY A 104 -1.69 -1.29 16.72
N ALA A 105 -1.77 -0.41 15.73
CA ALA A 105 -0.86 0.74 15.61
C ALA A 105 -1.05 1.75 16.75
N MET A 106 -2.28 2.00 17.17
CA MET A 106 -2.56 2.89 18.30
C MET A 106 -2.00 2.33 19.61
N ALA A 107 -2.13 1.02 19.85
CA ALA A 107 -1.59 0.36 21.02
C ALA A 107 -0.04 0.27 20.98
N GLU A 108 0.57 0.01 19.79
CA GLU A 108 2.03 -0.02 19.62
C GLU A 108 2.66 1.34 19.92
N ASN A 109 2.03 2.43 19.50
CA ASN A 109 2.60 3.77 19.58
C ASN A 109 2.03 4.63 20.73
N GLY A 110 1.13 4.10 21.55
CA GLY A 110 0.50 4.85 22.64
C GLY A 110 -0.41 5.97 22.16
N VAL A 111 -1.04 5.81 20.99
CA VAL A 111 -1.96 6.81 20.43
C VAL A 111 -3.36 6.64 21.04
N GLY A 112 -3.86 7.68 21.69
CA GLY A 112 -5.15 7.65 22.39
C GLY A 112 -5.16 6.81 23.68
N GLY A 113 -3.99 6.40 24.19
CA GLY A 113 -3.82 5.64 25.42
C GLY A 113 -2.34 5.29 25.65
N PRO A 114 -2.01 4.54 26.70
CA PRO A 114 -0.63 4.10 26.92
C PRO A 114 -0.17 3.09 25.86
N VAL A 115 1.16 2.95 25.69
CA VAL A 115 1.74 1.87 24.87
C VAL A 115 1.39 0.53 25.51
N ASP A 116 0.81 -0.35 24.71
CA ASP A 116 0.45 -1.72 25.08
C ASP A 116 0.81 -2.69 23.96
N LEU A 117 2.03 -3.25 24.03
CA LEU A 117 2.53 -4.16 23.01
C LEU A 117 1.81 -5.52 23.02
N VAL A 118 1.22 -5.93 24.16
CA VAL A 118 0.44 -7.17 24.23
C VAL A 118 -0.87 -7.01 23.45
N ALA A 119 -1.59 -5.93 23.71
CA ALA A 119 -2.79 -5.59 22.95
C ALA A 119 -2.47 -5.34 21.46
N ALA A 120 -1.36 -4.65 21.15
CA ALA A 120 -0.93 -4.40 19.77
C ALA A 120 -0.72 -5.73 19.01
N ARG A 121 -0.03 -6.70 19.61
CA ARG A 121 0.19 -8.03 19.03
C ARG A 121 -1.11 -8.77 18.77
N ASP A 122 -2.03 -8.81 19.74
CA ASP A 122 -3.35 -9.43 19.59
C ASP A 122 -4.13 -8.78 18.44
N PHE A 123 -4.18 -7.45 18.39
CA PHE A 123 -4.87 -6.74 17.33
C PHE A 123 -4.26 -7.02 15.95
N TYR A 124 -2.93 -6.98 15.80
CA TYR A 124 -2.30 -7.31 14.52
C TYR A 124 -2.57 -8.76 14.11
N GLN A 125 -2.52 -9.72 15.04
CA GLN A 125 -2.85 -11.12 14.75
C GLN A 125 -4.31 -11.30 14.30
N ARG A 126 -5.24 -10.55 14.87
CA ARG A 126 -6.66 -10.57 14.43
C ARG A 126 -6.86 -9.90 13.07
N SER A 127 -6.02 -8.94 12.70
CA SER A 127 -6.13 -8.25 11.41
C SER A 127 -5.75 -9.13 10.21
N VAL A 128 -4.97 -10.20 10.41
CA VAL A 128 -4.52 -11.12 9.35
C VAL A 128 -5.44 -12.33 9.13
N VAL A 129 -6.66 -12.33 9.66
CA VAL A 129 -7.62 -13.44 9.47
C VAL A 129 -7.99 -13.62 7.99
N ASN A 130 -7.96 -12.54 7.20
CA ASN A 130 -8.15 -12.62 5.75
C ASN A 130 -6.80 -12.43 5.05
N PRO A 131 -6.37 -13.35 4.17
CA PRO A 131 -5.14 -13.19 3.40
C PRO A 131 -5.22 -11.96 2.50
N GLY A 132 -4.10 -11.22 2.40
CA GLY A 132 -3.99 -10.01 1.56
C GLY A 132 -3.81 -8.70 2.31
N HIS A 133 -3.73 -8.73 3.64
CA HIS A 133 -3.34 -7.56 4.45
C HIS A 133 -1.82 -7.57 4.71
N ALA A 134 -1.03 -7.37 3.66
CA ALA A 134 0.43 -7.49 3.70
C ALA A 134 1.09 -6.64 4.80
N ASP A 135 0.60 -5.42 5.03
CA ASP A 135 1.12 -4.55 6.10
C ASP A 135 0.88 -5.15 7.49
N ALA A 136 -0.30 -5.72 7.72
CA ALA A 136 -0.61 -6.36 9.00
C ALA A 136 0.18 -7.65 9.21
N GLU A 137 0.32 -8.47 8.16
CA GLU A 137 1.16 -9.67 8.18
C GLU A 137 2.62 -9.31 8.49
N PHE A 138 3.14 -8.25 7.88
CA PHE A 138 4.48 -7.75 8.15
C PHE A 138 4.64 -7.30 9.62
N LYS A 139 3.65 -6.59 10.16
CA LYS A 139 3.64 -6.20 11.57
C LYS A 139 3.63 -7.41 12.51
N VAL A 140 2.81 -8.42 12.22
CA VAL A 140 2.83 -9.68 12.98
C VAL A 140 4.21 -10.33 12.92
N ALA A 141 4.85 -10.37 11.73
CA ALA A 141 6.18 -10.92 11.57
C ALA A 141 7.22 -10.19 12.44
N GLU A 142 7.20 -8.85 12.46
CA GLU A 142 8.09 -8.06 13.33
C GLU A 142 7.84 -8.35 14.82
N PHE A 143 6.58 -8.40 15.24
CA PHE A 143 6.23 -8.68 16.63
C PHE A 143 6.70 -10.07 17.07
N LEU A 144 6.58 -11.06 16.19
CA LEU A 144 7.07 -12.42 16.42
C LEU A 144 8.61 -12.49 16.39
N GLU A 145 9.26 -11.81 15.43
CA GLU A 145 10.73 -11.78 15.31
C GLU A 145 11.40 -11.18 16.53
N PHE A 146 10.86 -10.09 17.06
CA PHE A 146 11.46 -9.36 18.16
C PHE A 146 10.87 -9.69 19.54
N GLY A 147 9.88 -10.58 19.60
CA GLY A 147 9.19 -10.92 20.86
C GLY A 147 8.41 -9.75 21.46
N LYS A 148 7.96 -8.82 20.64
CA LYS A 148 7.14 -7.69 21.09
C LYS A 148 5.77 -8.19 21.59
N GLY A 149 5.39 -7.81 22.79
CA GLY A 149 4.10 -8.16 23.38
C GLY A 149 3.87 -9.66 23.65
N GLY A 150 4.94 -10.47 23.67
CA GLY A 150 4.85 -11.91 23.94
C GLY A 150 6.14 -12.65 23.55
N PRO A 151 6.14 -13.99 23.65
CA PRO A 151 7.34 -14.77 23.33
C PRO A 151 7.74 -14.61 21.87
N GLN A 152 9.07 -14.67 21.62
CA GLN A 152 9.63 -14.69 20.29
C GLN A 152 9.26 -16.00 19.58
N ASP A 153 8.90 -15.88 18.29
CA ASP A 153 8.61 -17.02 17.41
C ASP A 153 9.20 -16.76 16.03
N LEU A 154 10.42 -17.23 15.78
CA LEU A 154 11.11 -17.00 14.52
C LEU A 154 10.51 -17.78 13.34
N GLN A 155 9.92 -18.96 13.59
CA GLN A 155 9.23 -19.72 12.54
C GLN A 155 7.89 -19.08 12.17
N GLY A 156 7.15 -18.57 13.14
CA GLY A 156 5.97 -17.76 12.91
C GLY A 156 6.31 -16.47 12.14
N ALA A 157 7.38 -15.79 12.52
CA ALA A 157 7.88 -14.61 11.79
C ALA A 157 8.22 -14.93 10.33
N LEU A 158 8.92 -16.05 10.08
CA LEU A 158 9.24 -16.52 8.73
C LEU A 158 7.99 -16.69 7.87
N LYS A 159 6.95 -17.35 8.41
CA LYS A 159 5.68 -17.54 7.71
C LYS A 159 5.07 -16.21 7.26
N TYR A 160 4.99 -15.25 8.17
CA TYR A 160 4.35 -13.96 7.88
C TYR A 160 5.20 -13.05 6.99
N TYR A 161 6.54 -13.07 7.10
CA TYR A 161 7.39 -12.36 6.14
C TYR A 161 7.27 -12.93 4.72
N LEU A 162 7.19 -14.25 4.55
CA LEU A 162 6.98 -14.87 3.23
C LEU A 162 5.61 -14.52 2.63
N SER A 163 4.59 -14.34 3.47
CA SER A 163 3.25 -13.95 3.04
C SER A 163 3.17 -12.47 2.64
N SER A 164 3.72 -11.58 3.46
CA SER A 164 3.62 -10.12 3.28
C SER A 164 4.49 -9.55 2.16
N ALA A 165 5.46 -10.31 1.65
CA ALA A 165 6.53 -9.78 0.81
C ALA A 165 6.11 -9.22 -0.56
N ASN A 166 4.91 -9.50 -1.03
CA ASN A 166 4.41 -8.99 -2.32
C ASN A 166 3.91 -7.54 -2.28
N GLY A 167 3.94 -6.88 -1.13
CA GLY A 167 3.37 -5.53 -0.99
C GLY A 167 4.06 -4.65 0.03
N VAL A 168 5.07 -5.18 0.75
CA VAL A 168 5.70 -4.44 1.85
C VAL A 168 7.20 -4.41 1.71
N ASP A 169 7.74 -3.18 1.61
CA ASP A 169 9.17 -2.96 1.73
C ASP A 169 9.65 -3.41 3.11
N GLY A 170 10.75 -4.15 3.16
CA GLY A 170 11.34 -4.63 4.40
C GLY A 170 11.09 -6.11 4.72
N ALA A 171 10.12 -6.78 4.09
CA ALA A 171 9.89 -8.21 4.29
C ALA A 171 11.11 -9.05 3.88
N LEU A 172 11.74 -8.73 2.75
CA LEU A 172 12.99 -9.38 2.32
C LEU A 172 14.11 -9.20 3.34
N SER A 173 14.25 -8.01 3.92
CA SER A 173 15.22 -7.74 5.00
C SER A 173 14.93 -8.55 6.26
N GLY A 174 13.66 -8.72 6.62
CA GLY A 174 13.22 -9.60 7.70
C GLY A 174 13.62 -11.05 7.45
N LEU A 175 13.37 -11.55 6.24
CA LEU A 175 13.77 -12.90 5.82
C LEU A 175 15.28 -13.11 5.88
N GLN A 176 16.07 -12.11 5.49
CA GLN A 176 17.54 -12.15 5.62
C GLN A 176 17.99 -12.22 7.07
N ARG A 177 17.41 -11.40 7.97
CA ARG A 177 17.73 -11.46 9.40
C ARG A 177 17.42 -12.83 9.99
N LEU A 178 16.29 -13.45 9.60
CA LEU A 178 15.95 -14.80 10.06
C LEU A 178 16.96 -15.84 9.54
N ARG A 179 17.37 -15.75 8.27
CA ARG A 179 18.42 -16.62 7.71
C ARG A 179 19.75 -16.46 8.45
N SER A 180 20.20 -15.24 8.69
CA SER A 180 21.46 -14.99 9.41
C SER A 180 21.44 -15.52 10.86
N ARG A 181 20.23 -15.69 11.44
CA ARG A 181 20.02 -16.30 12.77
C ARG A 181 19.82 -17.82 12.71
N GLY A 182 20.02 -18.44 11.54
CA GLY A 182 19.97 -19.89 11.36
C GLY A 182 18.56 -20.47 11.28
N VAL A 183 17.55 -19.65 11.00
CA VAL A 183 16.17 -20.15 10.79
C VAL A 183 16.12 -20.99 9.52
N THR A 184 15.75 -22.27 9.66
CA THR A 184 15.66 -23.21 8.54
C THR A 184 14.36 -23.02 7.76
N MET A 185 14.46 -23.23 6.45
CA MET A 185 13.33 -23.15 5.51
C MET A 185 13.11 -24.50 4.84
N THR A 186 11.86 -24.88 4.66
CA THR A 186 11.47 -26.00 3.79
C THR A 186 11.78 -25.66 2.33
N THR A 187 11.84 -26.66 1.44
CA THR A 187 12.05 -26.44 0.01
C THR A 187 11.05 -25.46 -0.60
N ALA A 188 9.78 -25.57 -0.22
CA ALA A 188 8.74 -24.64 -0.68
C ALA A 188 8.97 -23.21 -0.19
N GLN A 189 9.41 -23.02 1.05
CA GLN A 189 9.75 -21.71 1.61
C GLN A 189 10.99 -21.11 0.96
N GLN A 190 11.99 -21.95 0.61
CA GLN A 190 13.18 -21.52 -0.14
C GLN A 190 12.81 -21.05 -1.55
N ALA A 191 11.96 -21.81 -2.25
CA ALA A 191 11.44 -21.39 -3.55
C ALA A 191 10.71 -20.05 -3.46
N ARG A 192 9.83 -19.90 -2.48
CA ARG A 192 9.10 -18.64 -2.23
C ARG A 192 10.05 -17.49 -1.90
N TYR A 193 11.06 -17.71 -1.08
CA TYR A 193 12.09 -16.72 -0.79
C TYR A 193 12.81 -16.25 -2.07
N ASN A 194 13.17 -17.17 -2.96
CA ASN A 194 13.84 -16.85 -4.22
C ASN A 194 12.93 -16.05 -5.16
N GLU A 195 11.64 -16.36 -5.24
CA GLU A 195 10.65 -15.55 -5.98
C GLU A 195 10.61 -14.10 -5.47
N ILE A 196 10.57 -13.92 -4.14
CA ILE A 196 10.56 -12.61 -3.50
C ILE A 196 11.86 -11.86 -3.83
N PHE A 197 12.99 -12.51 -3.67
CA PHE A 197 14.31 -11.96 -4.02
C PHE A 197 14.34 -11.50 -5.49
N GLU A 198 13.95 -12.35 -6.43
CA GLU A 198 13.92 -11.97 -7.84
C GLU A 198 12.98 -10.80 -8.14
N SER A 199 11.81 -10.79 -7.55
CA SER A 199 10.83 -9.71 -7.73
C SER A 199 11.37 -8.37 -7.24
N ASP A 200 11.96 -8.33 -6.02
CA ASP A 200 12.55 -7.13 -5.45
C ASP A 200 13.75 -6.63 -6.28
N VAL A 201 14.64 -7.54 -6.69
CA VAL A 201 15.79 -7.18 -7.52
C VAL A 201 15.36 -6.63 -8.88
N ARG A 202 14.38 -7.27 -9.55
CA ARG A 202 13.83 -6.80 -10.83
C ARG A 202 13.21 -5.40 -10.68
N TYR A 203 12.47 -5.16 -9.62
CA TYR A 203 11.90 -3.84 -9.32
C TYR A 203 12.98 -2.77 -9.13
N ARG A 204 14.03 -3.04 -8.34
CA ARG A 204 15.16 -2.13 -8.11
C ARG A 204 15.95 -1.86 -9.39
N LEU A 205 16.23 -2.90 -10.18
CA LEU A 205 16.94 -2.77 -11.45
C LEU A 205 16.12 -1.97 -12.47
N ARG A 206 14.79 -2.14 -12.52
CA ARG A 206 13.91 -1.34 -13.36
C ARG A 206 13.97 0.14 -12.96
N ASN A 207 13.85 0.45 -11.68
CA ASN A 207 13.95 1.84 -11.21
C ASN A 207 15.32 2.43 -11.50
N ARG A 208 16.39 1.63 -11.38
CA ARG A 208 17.75 2.05 -11.76
C ARG A 208 17.85 2.34 -13.26
N ALA A 209 17.32 1.45 -14.09
CA ALA A 209 17.29 1.64 -15.53
C ALA A 209 16.56 2.93 -15.92
N LEU A 210 15.40 3.21 -15.34
CA LEU A 210 14.66 4.45 -15.57
C LEU A 210 15.46 5.70 -15.17
N ALA A 211 16.19 5.66 -14.07
CA ALA A 211 17.06 6.77 -13.65
C ALA A 211 18.22 6.99 -14.62
N ILE A 212 18.78 5.92 -15.18
CA ILE A 212 19.82 6.00 -16.21
C ILE A 212 19.23 6.56 -17.51
N GLU A 213 18.06 6.07 -17.94
CA GLU A 213 17.35 6.61 -19.12
C GLU A 213 17.11 8.12 -19.01
N GLU A 214 16.69 8.60 -17.86
CA GLU A 214 16.47 10.02 -17.60
C GLU A 214 17.79 10.81 -17.68
N THR A 215 18.89 10.24 -17.19
CA THR A 215 20.21 10.82 -17.29
C THR A 215 20.68 10.93 -18.76
N LEU A 216 20.49 9.85 -19.55
CA LEU A 216 20.81 9.85 -20.97
C LEU A 216 20.03 10.91 -21.75
N LYS A 217 18.74 11.08 -21.45
CA LYS A 217 17.89 12.14 -22.02
C LYS A 217 18.43 13.54 -21.69
N LYS A 218 18.70 13.78 -20.41
CA LYS A 218 19.22 15.07 -19.93
C LYS A 218 20.57 15.43 -20.56
N GLU A 219 21.45 14.46 -20.76
CA GLU A 219 22.75 14.63 -21.40
C GLU A 219 22.70 14.57 -22.94
N ARG A 220 21.49 14.43 -23.52
CA ARG A 220 21.26 14.35 -24.98
C ARG A 220 22.00 13.18 -25.65
N MET A 221 22.12 12.06 -24.93
CA MET A 221 22.79 10.86 -25.38
C MET A 221 21.82 9.82 -26.00
N THR A 222 20.56 10.19 -26.22
CA THR A 222 19.54 9.33 -26.82
C THR A 222 19.42 9.53 -28.31
N ALA A 223 19.17 8.48 -29.08
CA ALA A 223 18.93 8.52 -30.50
C ALA A 223 17.75 7.63 -30.88
N ARG A 224 16.85 8.12 -31.75
CA ARG A 224 15.56 7.49 -32.08
C ARG A 224 15.69 6.03 -32.52
N ASP A 225 16.78 5.71 -33.22
CA ASP A 225 17.03 4.37 -33.80
C ASP A 225 18.09 3.58 -33.02
N SER A 226 18.48 4.05 -31.82
CA SER A 226 19.45 3.34 -31.01
C SER A 226 18.85 2.06 -30.41
N GLN A 227 19.68 1.00 -30.34
CA GLN A 227 19.28 -0.23 -29.68
C GLN A 227 19.31 -0.10 -28.16
N PRO A 228 18.45 -0.77 -27.42
CA PRO A 228 18.52 -0.78 -25.96
C PRO A 228 19.82 -1.42 -25.48
N VAL A 229 20.36 -0.93 -24.38
CA VAL A 229 21.51 -1.52 -23.72
C VAL A 229 21.06 -2.54 -22.72
N THR A 230 21.54 -3.78 -22.84
CA THR A 230 21.29 -4.84 -21.83
C THR A 230 22.58 -5.16 -21.10
N VAL A 231 22.53 -5.07 -19.78
CA VAL A 231 23.61 -5.48 -18.87
C VAL A 231 23.22 -6.72 -18.10
N GLN A 232 24.20 -7.56 -17.78
CA GLN A 232 24.07 -8.69 -16.89
C GLN A 232 24.83 -8.39 -15.59
N LEU A 233 24.15 -8.55 -14.46
CA LEU A 233 24.71 -8.45 -13.13
C LEU A 233 24.86 -9.88 -12.60
N GLU A 234 26.08 -10.31 -12.38
CA GLU A 234 26.41 -11.64 -11.83
C GLU A 234 26.84 -11.49 -10.38
N GLY A 235 26.13 -12.18 -9.50
CA GLY A 235 26.37 -12.23 -8.06
C GLY A 235 26.99 -13.56 -7.64
N ILE A 236 27.89 -13.48 -6.66
CA ILE A 236 28.47 -14.62 -5.95
C ILE A 236 28.01 -14.48 -4.49
N PRO A 237 27.40 -15.51 -3.88
CA PRO A 237 27.03 -15.45 -2.46
C PRO A 237 28.20 -15.07 -1.57
N GLY A 238 28.00 -14.16 -0.63
CA GLY A 238 29.03 -13.59 0.22
C GLY A 238 29.85 -12.45 -0.42
N VAL A 239 29.65 -12.14 -1.70
CA VAL A 239 30.31 -11.02 -2.39
C VAL A 239 29.28 -9.92 -2.68
N PRO A 240 29.34 -8.78 -2.00
CA PRO A 240 28.27 -7.77 -2.08
C PRO A 240 28.24 -7.00 -3.41
N VAL A 241 29.33 -7.02 -4.18
CA VAL A 241 29.48 -6.30 -5.46
C VAL A 241 29.31 -7.27 -6.62
N PRO A 242 28.27 -7.13 -7.45
CA PRO A 242 28.14 -7.97 -8.65
C PRO A 242 29.21 -7.63 -9.71
N THR A 243 29.56 -8.61 -10.51
CA THR A 243 30.25 -8.37 -11.79
C THR A 243 29.22 -7.89 -12.81
N ILE A 244 29.52 -6.77 -13.50
CA ILE A 244 28.62 -6.20 -14.48
C ILE A 244 29.23 -6.33 -15.86
N SER A 245 28.50 -6.93 -16.78
CA SER A 245 28.92 -7.14 -18.16
C SER A 245 27.87 -6.63 -19.15
N LEU A 246 28.34 -6.14 -20.29
CA LEU A 246 27.50 -5.73 -21.41
C LEU A 246 27.06 -6.97 -22.20
N VAL A 247 25.75 -7.16 -22.36
CA VAL A 247 25.16 -8.26 -23.14
C VAL A 247 24.70 -7.77 -24.51
N GLN A 248 24.14 -6.56 -24.56
CA GLN A 248 23.69 -5.91 -25.79
C GLN A 248 24.11 -4.44 -25.77
N SER A 249 24.80 -4.02 -26.84
CA SER A 249 25.24 -2.65 -27.07
C SER A 249 24.16 -1.80 -27.72
N SER A 250 24.14 -0.51 -27.43
CA SER A 250 23.34 0.49 -28.15
C SER A 250 23.85 0.78 -29.56
N GLY A 251 25.08 0.34 -29.89
CA GLY A 251 25.83 0.77 -31.07
C GLY A 251 26.66 2.05 -30.84
N ASN A 252 26.58 2.65 -29.65
CA ASN A 252 27.34 3.83 -29.26
C ASN A 252 28.12 3.57 -27.96
N SER A 253 29.43 3.49 -28.04
CA SER A 253 30.29 3.15 -26.89
C SER A 253 30.17 4.14 -25.72
N ALA A 254 29.94 5.42 -25.99
CA ALA A 254 29.77 6.43 -24.92
C ALA A 254 28.44 6.19 -24.14
N VAL A 255 27.36 5.81 -24.83
CA VAL A 255 26.09 5.42 -24.21
C VAL A 255 26.27 4.15 -23.39
N ASP A 256 26.93 3.14 -23.96
CA ASP A 256 27.18 1.86 -23.27
C ASP A 256 27.99 2.05 -21.99
N GLN A 257 29.06 2.85 -22.04
CA GLN A 257 29.86 3.18 -20.86
C GLN A 257 29.05 3.95 -19.81
N LYS A 258 28.20 4.89 -20.22
CA LYS A 258 27.34 5.62 -19.29
C LYS A 258 26.35 4.69 -18.57
N VAL A 259 25.79 3.74 -19.31
CA VAL A 259 24.90 2.69 -18.72
C VAL A 259 25.68 1.83 -17.73
N LEU A 260 26.87 1.32 -18.10
CA LEU A 260 27.71 0.53 -17.18
C LEU A 260 28.06 1.31 -15.91
N GLN A 261 28.45 2.58 -16.03
CA GLN A 261 28.69 3.46 -14.88
C GLN A 261 27.46 3.61 -14.01
N GLY A 262 26.27 3.69 -14.63
CA GLY A 262 24.99 3.76 -13.92
C GLY A 262 24.71 2.55 -13.02
N TYR A 263 25.33 1.42 -13.23
CA TYR A 263 25.21 0.21 -12.39
C TYR A 263 26.42 -0.05 -11.48
N ALA A 264 27.52 0.66 -11.62
CA ALA A 264 28.81 0.35 -10.95
C ALA A 264 28.72 0.25 -9.41
N ASP A 265 27.87 1.04 -8.79
CA ASP A 265 27.63 1.05 -7.34
C ASP A 265 26.45 0.17 -6.91
N TYR A 266 25.83 -0.59 -7.84
CA TYR A 266 24.70 -1.43 -7.50
C TYR A 266 25.13 -2.55 -6.54
N ARG A 267 24.23 -2.85 -5.59
CA ARG A 267 24.37 -3.95 -4.64
C ARG A 267 23.06 -4.70 -4.59
N PHE A 268 23.13 -6.02 -4.61
CA PHE A 268 21.95 -6.83 -4.38
C PHE A 268 21.42 -6.62 -2.97
N PRO A 269 20.09 -6.46 -2.79
CA PRO A 269 19.50 -6.25 -1.46
C PRO A 269 19.59 -7.49 -0.57
N ALA A 270 19.79 -8.65 -1.18
CA ALA A 270 19.80 -9.96 -0.56
C ALA A 270 20.59 -10.94 -1.42
N GLU A 271 20.70 -12.19 -0.97
CA GLU A 271 21.25 -13.30 -1.73
C GLU A 271 20.20 -14.39 -1.92
N PRO A 272 20.08 -14.98 -3.12
CA PRO A 272 19.18 -16.11 -3.33
C PRO A 272 19.70 -17.38 -2.59
N ILE A 273 18.82 -18.33 -2.42
CA ILE A 273 19.20 -19.67 -1.97
C ILE A 273 19.48 -20.50 -3.22
N LEU A 274 20.75 -20.80 -3.45
CA LEU A 274 21.19 -21.54 -4.61
C LEU A 274 21.24 -23.07 -4.33
N PRO A 275 21.02 -23.91 -5.35
CA PRO A 275 21.36 -25.32 -5.29
C PRO A 275 22.86 -25.50 -4.95
N PRO A 276 23.25 -26.62 -4.29
CA PRO A 276 24.63 -26.80 -3.85
C PRO A 276 25.71 -26.76 -4.96
N GLU A 277 25.33 -27.11 -6.18
CA GLU A 277 26.21 -27.10 -7.36
C GLU A 277 26.32 -25.70 -8.01
N GLN A 278 25.39 -24.79 -7.75
CA GLN A 278 25.36 -23.48 -8.35
C GLN A 278 26.10 -22.47 -7.45
N LYS A 279 27.15 -21.87 -7.99
CA LYS A 279 28.03 -20.94 -7.24
C LYS A 279 27.71 -19.45 -7.53
N THR A 280 27.03 -19.18 -8.62
CA THR A 280 26.71 -17.82 -9.07
C THR A 280 25.25 -17.73 -9.50
N TYR A 281 24.73 -16.50 -9.50
CA TYR A 281 23.44 -16.17 -10.07
C TYR A 281 23.57 -14.90 -10.88
N TRP A 282 22.68 -14.71 -11.84
CA TRP A 282 22.68 -13.49 -12.65
C TRP A 282 21.28 -12.98 -12.94
N ILE A 283 21.18 -11.66 -13.09
CA ILE A 283 19.93 -10.98 -13.48
C ILE A 283 20.30 -9.95 -14.54
N ARG A 284 19.47 -9.83 -15.57
CA ARG A 284 19.62 -8.83 -16.63
C ARG A 284 18.77 -7.63 -16.39
N SER A 285 19.30 -6.46 -16.79
CA SER A 285 18.60 -5.20 -16.80
C SER A 285 18.77 -4.53 -18.15
N THR A 286 17.70 -3.94 -18.66
CA THR A 286 17.71 -3.29 -19.98
C THR A 286 17.38 -1.80 -19.78
N VAL A 287 18.20 -0.94 -20.38
CA VAL A 287 18.06 0.51 -20.42
C VAL A 287 17.67 0.90 -21.83
N MET A 288 16.57 1.60 -21.98
CA MET A 288 16.13 2.12 -23.26
C MET A 288 16.90 3.38 -23.61
N THR A 289 17.34 3.50 -24.85
CA THR A 289 18.23 4.58 -25.31
C THR A 289 17.62 5.43 -26.44
N ASP A 290 16.36 5.12 -26.81
CA ASP A 290 15.60 5.78 -27.88
C ASP A 290 14.97 7.13 -27.48
N GLY A 291 15.08 7.53 -26.23
CA GLY A 291 14.51 8.78 -25.70
C GLY A 291 12.98 8.78 -25.55
N LYS A 292 12.28 7.70 -25.90
CA LYS A 292 10.83 7.61 -25.79
C LYS A 292 10.38 7.33 -24.36
N THR A 293 9.14 7.69 -24.05
CA THR A 293 8.46 7.25 -22.83
C THR A 293 7.83 5.88 -23.02
N ASP A 294 7.52 5.18 -21.93
CA ASP A 294 6.80 3.89 -22.00
C ASP A 294 5.46 4.05 -22.72
N LEU A 295 4.78 5.17 -22.51
CA LEU A 295 3.50 5.45 -23.18
C LEU A 295 3.66 5.57 -24.71
N GLN A 296 4.74 6.22 -25.17
CA GLN A 296 5.05 6.33 -26.61
C GLN A 296 5.38 4.97 -27.23
N ARG A 297 6.15 4.13 -26.50
CA ARG A 297 6.44 2.75 -26.94
C ARG A 297 5.18 1.90 -27.04
N MET A 298 4.29 1.99 -26.02
CA MET A 298 3.00 1.29 -26.04
C MET A 298 2.12 1.74 -27.21
N ALA A 299 2.05 3.05 -27.49
CA ALA A 299 1.28 3.58 -28.62
C ALA A 299 1.79 3.06 -29.95
N GLU A 300 3.12 2.95 -30.15
CA GLU A 300 3.73 2.38 -31.36
C GLU A 300 3.45 0.87 -31.52
N LEU A 301 3.33 0.13 -30.42
CA LEU A 301 2.97 -1.31 -30.47
C LEU A 301 1.52 -1.53 -30.87
N ILE A 302 0.62 -0.63 -30.46
CA ILE A 302 -0.82 -0.72 -30.79
C ILE A 302 -1.10 -0.25 -32.23
N SER A 303 -0.21 0.59 -32.80
CA SER A 303 -0.37 1.14 -34.16
C SER A 303 0.16 0.23 -35.28
N LYS A 304 0.77 -0.89 -34.96
CA LYS A 304 1.26 -1.94 -35.88
C LYS A 304 0.31 -3.12 -35.93
#